data_13445824a104ec1e80f042ebbdc6660e
#
_entry.id   13445824a104ec1e80f042ebbdc6660e
#
_cell.length_a   1.000
_cell.length_b   1.000
_cell.length_c   1.000
_cell.angle_alpha   90.00
_cell.angle_beta   90.00
_cell.angle_gamma   90.00
#
_symmetry.space_group_name_H-M   'P 1'
#
loop_
_entity.id
_entity.type
_entity.pdbx_description
1 polymer ?
#
loop_
_entity_poly.entity_id
_entity_poly.type
_entity_poly.pdbx_seq_one_letter_code
_entity_poly.pdbx_strand_id
1 'polypeptide(L)'
;MAKLYTRRGDAGETGLLGPGRVSKDDPRVEAMGSVDELNAVIGLAMAAQRERWIRDVLSKIQDDLFTVGAELAMTRSAEGTKVPQMTSVHVARLEDAIEAFDVGKITEFILPRGSESLARLHWARTVARRAERRVVTLSKQETLNPHLLRYMNRLSSLLYQVAVWRQKRERRKAEHPSYRE
;
A
#
# COMPACT_ATOMS: atom_id res chain seq x y z
N MET A 1 -9.43 -32.91 8.99
CA MET A 1 -9.27 -31.46 8.70
C MET A 1 -7.81 -31.08 8.88
N ALA A 2 -7.20 -30.42 7.91
CA ALA A 2 -5.86 -29.87 8.08
C ALA A 2 -5.89 -28.76 9.15
N LYS A 3 -4.96 -28.81 10.12
CA LYS A 3 -4.86 -27.75 11.15
C LYS A 3 -4.36 -26.46 10.48
N LEU A 4 -5.04 -25.35 10.74
CA LEU A 4 -4.70 -24.03 10.20
C LEU A 4 -3.39 -23.45 10.81
N TYR A 5 -2.91 -24.02 11.90
CA TYR A 5 -1.70 -23.58 12.61
C TYR A 5 -0.73 -24.75 12.81
N THR A 6 0.56 -24.46 12.77
CA THR A 6 1.64 -25.45 12.90
C THR A 6 2.39 -25.37 14.22
N ARG A 7 2.13 -24.36 15.04
CA ARG A 7 2.87 -23.99 16.27
C ARG A 7 4.35 -23.65 16.06
N ARG A 8 4.87 -23.72 14.83
CA ARG A 8 6.28 -23.42 14.52
C ARG A 8 6.66 -21.96 14.75
N GLY A 9 5.68 -21.05 14.83
CA GLY A 9 5.87 -19.63 15.04
C GLY A 9 5.76 -19.16 16.48
N ASP A 10 5.53 -20.06 17.46
CA ASP A 10 5.27 -19.69 18.85
C ASP A 10 6.52 -19.14 19.57
N ALA A 11 7.72 -19.49 19.07
CA ALA A 11 8.99 -18.95 19.56
C ALA A 11 9.37 -17.58 18.94
N GLY A 12 8.45 -16.89 18.25
CA GLY A 12 8.72 -15.56 17.68
C GLY A 12 9.44 -15.59 16.33
N GLU A 13 9.57 -16.74 15.69
CA GLU A 13 10.19 -16.87 14.37
C GLU A 13 9.17 -17.18 13.27
N THR A 14 9.52 -16.85 12.02
CA THR A 14 8.74 -17.17 10.82
C THR A 14 9.63 -17.63 9.67
N GLY A 15 9.05 -18.34 8.70
CA GLY A 15 9.70 -18.66 7.42
C GLY A 15 9.39 -17.59 6.38
N LEU A 16 10.33 -17.36 5.47
CA LEU A 16 10.18 -16.55 4.27
C LEU A 16 10.29 -17.46 3.03
N LEU A 17 10.24 -16.89 1.83
CA LEU A 17 10.56 -17.61 0.60
C LEU A 17 12.08 -17.77 0.50
N GLY A 18 12.56 -18.93 0.91
CA GLY A 18 13.95 -19.30 0.98
C GLY A 18 14.25 -20.20 2.19
N PRO A 19 15.45 -20.75 2.29
CA PRO A 19 15.84 -21.59 3.41
C PRO A 19 16.01 -20.74 4.69
N GLY A 20 15.74 -21.38 5.84
CA GLY A 20 15.92 -20.77 7.15
C GLY A 20 14.66 -20.12 7.72
N ARG A 21 14.83 -19.53 8.87
CA ARG A 21 13.81 -18.79 9.61
C ARG A 21 14.40 -17.46 10.09
N VAL A 22 13.54 -16.48 10.22
CA VAL A 22 13.89 -15.15 10.71
C VAL A 22 12.98 -14.78 11.88
N SER A 23 13.44 -13.85 12.71
CA SER A 23 12.59 -13.30 13.78
C SER A 23 11.38 -12.56 13.19
N LYS A 24 10.25 -12.58 13.87
CA LYS A 24 9.04 -11.87 13.44
C LYS A 24 9.19 -10.35 13.51
N ASP A 25 10.19 -9.83 14.23
CA ASP A 25 10.54 -8.40 14.28
C ASP A 25 11.63 -8.00 13.27
N ASP A 26 12.04 -8.93 12.39
CA ASP A 26 12.95 -8.63 11.29
C ASP A 26 12.36 -7.52 10.39
N PRO A 27 13.16 -6.52 9.95
CA PRO A 27 12.69 -5.43 9.09
C PRO A 27 11.98 -5.89 7.82
N ARG A 28 12.32 -7.06 7.28
CA ARG A 28 11.66 -7.65 6.13
C ARG A 28 10.25 -8.13 6.47
N VAL A 29 10.09 -8.80 7.61
CA VAL A 29 8.77 -9.25 8.11
C VAL A 29 7.88 -8.06 8.45
N GLU A 30 8.45 -7.01 9.05
CA GLU A 30 7.76 -5.75 9.34
C GLU A 30 7.30 -5.04 8.06
N ALA A 31 8.14 -5.00 7.02
CA ALA A 31 7.78 -4.42 5.73
C ALA A 31 6.64 -5.22 5.07
N MET A 32 6.75 -6.55 5.05
CA MET A 32 5.69 -7.44 4.53
C MET A 32 4.38 -7.26 5.28
N GLY A 33 4.41 -7.27 6.62
CA GLY A 33 3.22 -7.09 7.45
C GLY A 33 2.56 -5.73 7.24
N SER A 34 3.37 -4.67 7.03
CA SER A 34 2.85 -3.34 6.71
C SER A 34 2.18 -3.26 5.33
N VAL A 35 2.68 -4.03 4.35
CA VAL A 35 2.07 -4.15 3.01
C VAL A 35 0.77 -4.96 3.08
N ASP A 36 0.73 -6.02 3.88
CA ASP A 36 -0.47 -6.83 4.11
C ASP A 36 -1.57 -6.01 4.80
N GLU A 37 -1.21 -5.25 5.86
CA GLU A 37 -2.12 -4.30 6.50
C GLU A 37 -2.67 -3.28 5.49
N LEU A 38 -1.82 -2.71 4.64
CA LEU A 38 -2.25 -1.80 3.59
C LEU A 38 -3.24 -2.45 2.65
N ASN A 39 -3.00 -3.69 2.23
CA ASN A 39 -3.89 -4.44 1.35
C ASN A 39 -5.29 -4.62 1.98
N ALA A 40 -5.36 -4.97 3.25
CA ALA A 40 -6.62 -5.07 3.99
C ALA A 40 -7.35 -3.71 4.07
N VAL A 41 -6.63 -2.62 4.32
CA VAL A 41 -7.22 -1.26 4.38
C VAL A 41 -7.68 -0.78 3.00
N ILE A 42 -7.01 -1.15 1.91
CA ILE A 42 -7.49 -0.91 0.54
C ILE A 42 -8.82 -1.64 0.32
N GLY A 43 -8.96 -2.88 0.78
CA GLY A 43 -10.24 -3.61 0.74
C GLY A 43 -11.36 -2.88 1.47
N LEU A 44 -11.10 -2.34 2.67
CA LEU A 44 -12.05 -1.53 3.42
C LEU A 44 -12.41 -0.22 2.69
N ALA A 45 -11.42 0.44 2.07
CA ALA A 45 -11.69 1.63 1.27
C ALA A 45 -12.53 1.31 0.05
N MET A 46 -12.23 0.21 -0.66
CA MET A 46 -12.95 -0.25 -1.83
C MET A 46 -14.41 -0.59 -1.52
N ALA A 47 -14.68 -1.27 -0.42
CA ALA A 47 -16.02 -1.64 0.02
C ALA A 47 -16.93 -0.42 0.26
N ALA A 48 -16.37 0.74 0.59
CA ALA A 48 -17.10 1.97 0.81
C ALA A 48 -17.33 2.81 -0.48
N GLN A 49 -16.74 2.40 -1.61
CA GLN A 49 -16.90 3.13 -2.88
C GLN A 49 -18.11 2.65 -3.66
N ARG A 50 -18.89 3.61 -4.17
CA ARG A 50 -20.05 3.32 -5.05
C ARG A 50 -19.64 3.24 -6.52
N GLU A 51 -18.68 4.04 -6.93
CA GLU A 51 -18.20 4.13 -8.31
C GLU A 51 -17.37 2.90 -8.68
N ARG A 52 -17.82 2.19 -9.73
CA ARG A 52 -17.17 0.96 -10.19
C ARG A 52 -15.71 1.19 -10.55
N TRP A 53 -15.42 2.23 -11.31
CA TRP A 53 -14.07 2.50 -11.78
C TRP A 53 -13.05 2.79 -10.62
N ILE A 54 -13.50 3.40 -9.49
CA ILE A 54 -12.65 3.52 -8.30
C ILE A 54 -12.38 2.13 -7.72
N ARG A 55 -13.41 1.28 -7.63
CA ARG A 55 -13.23 -0.10 -7.14
C ARG A 55 -12.27 -0.89 -8.03
N ASP A 56 -12.37 -0.72 -9.36
CA ASP A 56 -11.48 -1.39 -10.32
C ASP A 56 -10.01 -0.96 -10.11
N VAL A 57 -9.75 0.33 -9.90
CA VAL A 57 -8.41 0.84 -9.55
C VAL A 57 -7.92 0.26 -8.23
N LEU A 58 -8.74 0.29 -7.18
CA LEU A 58 -8.36 -0.23 -5.85
C LEU A 58 -8.14 -1.75 -5.87
N SER A 59 -8.97 -2.50 -6.61
CA SER A 59 -8.77 -3.94 -6.81
C SER A 59 -7.43 -4.25 -7.47
N LYS A 60 -7.06 -3.46 -8.49
CA LYS A 60 -5.77 -3.63 -9.17
C LYS A 60 -4.60 -3.32 -8.26
N ILE A 61 -4.74 -2.33 -7.36
CA ILE A 61 -3.74 -2.07 -6.33
C ILE A 61 -3.58 -3.27 -5.39
N GLN A 62 -4.67 -3.94 -5.00
CA GLN A 62 -4.60 -5.14 -4.15
C GLN A 62 -3.80 -6.26 -4.83
N ASP A 63 -4.04 -6.53 -6.13
CA ASP A 63 -3.25 -7.50 -6.91
C ASP A 63 -1.76 -7.14 -6.92
N ASP A 64 -1.45 -5.86 -7.12
CA ASP A 64 -0.06 -5.37 -7.16
C ASP A 64 0.61 -5.48 -5.78
N LEU A 65 -0.12 -5.26 -4.68
CA LEU A 65 0.40 -5.42 -3.32
C LEU A 65 0.73 -6.88 -2.99
N PHE A 66 0.03 -7.87 -3.57
CA PHE A 66 0.46 -9.28 -3.50
C PHE A 66 1.80 -9.50 -4.21
N THR A 67 2.02 -8.85 -5.35
CA THR A 67 3.32 -8.89 -6.04
C THR A 67 4.42 -8.26 -5.18
N VAL A 68 4.16 -7.09 -4.57
CA VAL A 68 5.09 -6.44 -3.62
C VAL A 68 5.41 -7.37 -2.44
N GLY A 69 4.38 -7.99 -1.85
CA GLY A 69 4.53 -8.93 -0.74
C GLY A 69 5.39 -10.16 -1.13
N ALA A 70 5.18 -10.71 -2.32
CA ALA A 70 5.96 -11.84 -2.83
C ALA A 70 7.44 -11.48 -3.03
N GLU A 71 7.75 -10.29 -3.59
CA GLU A 71 9.14 -9.82 -3.71
C GLU A 71 9.79 -9.60 -2.34
N LEU A 72 9.07 -8.99 -1.39
CA LEU A 72 9.58 -8.78 -0.04
C LEU A 72 9.80 -10.10 0.71
N ALA A 73 9.01 -11.14 0.41
CA ALA A 73 9.17 -12.46 1.01
C ALA A 73 10.40 -13.22 0.49
N MET A 74 10.96 -12.84 -0.66
CA MET A 74 12.17 -13.47 -1.21
C MET A 74 13.41 -13.09 -0.39
N THR A 75 14.13 -14.10 0.09
CA THR A 75 15.47 -13.93 0.67
C THR A 75 16.54 -14.02 -0.42
N ARG A 76 17.74 -13.50 -0.16
CA ARG A 76 18.89 -13.64 -1.08
C ARG A 76 19.24 -15.11 -1.36
N SER A 77 18.93 -16.00 -0.42
CA SER A 77 19.19 -17.44 -0.54
C SER A 77 18.13 -18.19 -1.35
N ALA A 78 17.09 -17.50 -1.83
CA ALA A 78 16.01 -18.09 -2.63
C ALA A 78 16.31 -18.05 -4.14
N GLU A 79 17.57 -17.97 -4.56
CA GLU A 79 17.98 -17.96 -5.96
C GLU A 79 17.34 -19.13 -6.71
N GLY A 80 16.69 -18.83 -7.85
CA GLY A 80 15.94 -19.81 -8.65
C GLY A 80 14.43 -19.88 -8.35
N THR A 81 13.94 -19.31 -7.26
CA THR A 81 12.50 -19.21 -7.00
C THR A 81 11.90 -18.08 -7.85
N LYS A 82 11.04 -18.45 -8.79
CA LYS A 82 10.33 -17.44 -9.60
C LYS A 82 9.14 -16.90 -8.82
N VAL A 83 9.19 -15.61 -8.46
CA VAL A 83 8.04 -14.88 -7.94
C VAL A 83 7.65 -13.76 -8.91
N PRO A 84 6.38 -13.33 -8.93
CA PRO A 84 5.98 -12.11 -9.64
C PRO A 84 6.83 -10.94 -9.17
N GLN A 85 7.21 -10.05 -10.09
CA GLN A 85 8.06 -8.90 -9.78
C GLN A 85 7.40 -7.59 -10.22
N MET A 86 7.64 -6.54 -9.45
CA MET A 86 7.26 -5.20 -9.83
C MET A 86 8.10 -4.72 -11.02
N THR A 87 7.44 -4.11 -11.98
CA THR A 87 8.07 -3.60 -13.22
C THR A 87 7.70 -2.14 -13.46
N SER A 88 8.30 -1.53 -14.47
CA SER A 88 7.93 -0.19 -14.92
C SER A 88 6.45 -0.08 -15.32
N VAL A 89 5.83 -1.17 -15.80
CA VAL A 89 4.41 -1.19 -16.19
C VAL A 89 3.49 -0.95 -14.97
N HIS A 90 3.83 -1.51 -13.80
CA HIS A 90 3.05 -1.29 -12.58
C HIS A 90 3.14 0.18 -12.14
N VAL A 91 4.34 0.79 -12.25
CA VAL A 91 4.55 2.21 -11.91
C VAL A 91 3.79 3.11 -12.87
N ALA A 92 3.93 2.89 -14.19
CA ALA A 92 3.25 3.67 -15.22
C ALA A 92 1.73 3.63 -15.03
N ARG A 93 1.15 2.46 -14.74
CA ARG A 93 -0.30 2.34 -14.46
C ARG A 93 -0.76 3.19 -13.28
N LEU A 94 0.05 3.34 -12.21
CA LEU A 94 -0.30 4.26 -11.12
C LEU A 94 -0.20 5.73 -11.55
N GLU A 95 0.79 6.07 -12.37
CA GLU A 95 0.98 7.41 -12.90
C GLU A 95 -0.17 7.79 -13.83
N ASP A 96 -0.57 6.91 -14.75
CA ASP A 96 -1.76 7.09 -15.61
C ASP A 96 -3.04 7.26 -14.76
N ALA A 97 -3.19 6.47 -13.70
CA ALA A 97 -4.33 6.60 -12.80
C ALA A 97 -4.32 7.94 -12.04
N ILE A 98 -3.16 8.44 -11.61
CA ILE A 98 -3.03 9.76 -10.97
C ILE A 98 -3.49 10.86 -11.94
N GLU A 99 -3.08 10.80 -13.21
CA GLU A 99 -3.48 11.75 -14.24
C GLU A 99 -4.98 11.70 -14.53
N ALA A 100 -5.55 10.48 -14.58
CA ALA A 100 -6.99 10.28 -14.80
C ALA A 100 -7.88 10.89 -13.70
N PHE A 101 -7.37 10.99 -12.46
CA PHE A 101 -8.02 11.67 -11.33
C PHE A 101 -7.66 13.16 -11.26
N ASP A 102 -7.57 13.86 -12.37
CA ASP A 102 -7.25 15.29 -12.36
C ASP A 102 -8.14 16.08 -11.40
N VAL A 103 -7.53 16.64 -10.39
CA VAL A 103 -8.18 17.50 -9.38
C VAL A 103 -7.67 18.94 -9.45
N GLY A 104 -6.85 19.27 -10.44
CA GLY A 104 -6.18 20.56 -10.56
C GLY A 104 -5.16 20.79 -9.44
N LYS A 105 -4.69 22.03 -9.32
CA LYS A 105 -3.67 22.39 -8.33
C LYS A 105 -4.23 22.30 -6.91
N ILE A 106 -3.55 21.56 -6.05
CA ILE A 106 -3.83 21.50 -4.61
C ILE A 106 -2.87 22.47 -3.92
N THR A 107 -3.41 23.53 -3.33
CA THR A 107 -2.62 24.61 -2.71
C THR A 107 -2.64 24.56 -1.19
N GLU A 108 -3.56 23.80 -0.59
CA GLU A 108 -3.76 23.76 0.86
C GLU A 108 -3.92 22.33 1.36
N PHE A 109 -3.53 22.08 2.61
CA PHE A 109 -3.80 20.81 3.26
C PHE A 109 -5.30 20.65 3.52
N ILE A 110 -5.80 19.44 3.28
CA ILE A 110 -7.19 19.07 3.49
C ILE A 110 -7.28 18.16 4.72
N LEU A 111 -8.22 18.46 5.61
CA LEU A 111 -8.48 17.61 6.77
C LEU A 111 -9.02 16.24 6.33
N PRO A 112 -8.49 15.13 6.88
CA PRO A 112 -8.86 13.78 6.47
C PRO A 112 -10.19 13.33 7.10
N ARG A 113 -11.27 14.07 6.81
CA ARG A 113 -12.62 13.81 7.32
C ARG A 113 -13.66 13.99 6.22
N GLY A 114 -14.89 13.56 6.44
CA GLY A 114 -15.98 13.65 5.48
C GLY A 114 -16.88 12.42 5.51
N SER A 115 -17.32 11.95 4.34
CA SER A 115 -18.05 10.68 4.24
C SER A 115 -17.17 9.49 4.64
N GLU A 116 -17.81 8.38 4.97
CA GLU A 116 -17.09 7.14 5.29
C GLU A 116 -16.15 6.72 4.14
N SER A 117 -16.61 6.82 2.89
CA SER A 117 -15.80 6.49 1.72
C SER A 117 -14.56 7.37 1.61
N LEU A 118 -14.69 8.66 1.91
CA LEU A 118 -13.59 9.62 1.91
C LEU A 118 -12.61 9.36 3.07
N ALA A 119 -13.12 9.18 4.28
CA ALA A 119 -12.30 8.91 5.46
C ALA A 119 -11.46 7.64 5.31
N ARG A 120 -12.03 6.57 4.73
CA ARG A 120 -11.33 5.31 4.46
C ARG A 120 -10.23 5.47 3.40
N LEU A 121 -10.42 6.30 2.37
CA LEU A 121 -9.36 6.62 1.40
C LEU A 121 -8.19 7.37 2.08
N HIS A 122 -8.48 8.33 2.93
CA HIS A 122 -7.43 9.02 3.70
C HIS A 122 -6.71 8.07 4.66
N TRP A 123 -7.41 7.13 5.29
CA TRP A 123 -6.78 6.11 6.12
C TRP A 123 -5.86 5.22 5.27
N ALA A 124 -6.34 4.69 4.15
CA ALA A 124 -5.53 3.90 3.22
C ALA A 124 -4.25 4.66 2.80
N ARG A 125 -4.37 5.96 2.49
CA ARG A 125 -3.23 6.82 2.19
C ARG A 125 -2.20 6.87 3.32
N THR A 126 -2.62 7.01 4.56
CA THR A 126 -1.69 7.10 5.70
C THR A 126 -1.02 5.76 6.00
N VAL A 127 -1.74 4.65 5.83
CA VAL A 127 -1.18 3.29 5.94
C VAL A 127 -0.19 3.03 4.79
N ALA A 128 -0.50 3.46 3.56
CA ALA A 128 0.43 3.36 2.43
C ALA A 128 1.77 4.08 2.72
N ARG A 129 1.73 5.27 3.30
CA ARG A 129 2.93 6.00 3.72
C ARG A 129 3.69 5.29 4.85
N ARG A 130 3.00 4.58 5.73
CA ARG A 130 3.66 3.77 6.77
C ARG A 130 4.36 2.57 6.14
N ALA A 131 3.67 1.83 5.27
CA ALA A 131 4.25 0.70 4.53
C ALA A 131 5.45 1.14 3.69
N GLU A 132 5.36 2.25 2.96
CA GLU A 132 6.48 2.85 2.23
C GLU A 132 7.71 3.07 3.14
N ARG A 133 7.53 3.68 4.31
CA ARG A 133 8.65 3.90 5.25
C ARG A 133 9.28 2.60 5.74
N ARG A 134 8.51 1.52 5.97
CA ARG A 134 9.05 0.22 6.35
C ARG A 134 9.85 -0.42 5.22
N VAL A 135 9.36 -0.32 3.99
CA VAL A 135 10.10 -0.76 2.79
C VAL A 135 11.39 0.04 2.60
N VAL A 136 11.36 1.36 2.83
CA VAL A 136 12.56 2.21 2.81
C VAL A 136 13.55 1.84 3.92
N THR A 137 13.07 1.46 5.11
CA THR A 137 13.96 0.97 6.18
C THR A 137 14.69 -0.30 5.73
N LEU A 138 13.98 -1.24 5.12
CA LEU A 138 14.56 -2.47 4.57
C LEU A 138 15.57 -2.17 3.44
N SER A 139 15.26 -1.23 2.55
CA SER A 139 16.13 -0.87 1.41
C SER A 139 17.48 -0.27 1.81
N LYS A 140 17.64 0.19 3.06
CA LYS A 140 18.92 0.64 3.61
C LYS A 140 19.82 -0.51 4.04
N GLN A 141 19.25 -1.68 4.25
CA GLN A 141 19.97 -2.87 4.71
C GLN A 141 20.29 -3.82 3.55
N GLU A 142 19.47 -3.78 2.50
CA GLU A 142 19.61 -4.66 1.34
C GLU A 142 19.08 -4.01 0.05
N THR A 143 19.56 -4.50 -1.08
CA THR A 143 19.11 -4.01 -2.40
C THR A 143 17.73 -4.54 -2.71
N LEU A 144 16.78 -3.64 -2.89
CA LEU A 144 15.43 -3.94 -3.35
C LEU A 144 15.22 -3.52 -4.80
N ASN A 145 14.22 -4.10 -5.45
CA ASN A 145 13.78 -3.70 -6.78
C ASN A 145 13.40 -2.21 -6.81
N PRO A 146 14.02 -1.38 -7.65
CA PRO A 146 13.73 0.05 -7.71
C PRO A 146 12.30 0.37 -8.17
N HIS A 147 11.67 -0.52 -8.94
CA HIS A 147 10.26 -0.36 -9.34
C HIS A 147 9.32 -0.53 -8.14
N LEU A 148 9.63 -1.44 -7.21
CA LEU A 148 8.89 -1.61 -5.98
C LEU A 148 8.91 -0.32 -5.14
N LEU A 149 10.09 0.28 -4.93
CA LEU A 149 10.21 1.54 -4.18
C LEU A 149 9.43 2.68 -4.84
N ARG A 150 9.53 2.81 -6.17
CA ARG A 150 8.78 3.82 -6.93
C ARG A 150 7.28 3.60 -6.81
N TYR A 151 6.82 2.35 -6.93
CA TYR A 151 5.42 2.00 -6.80
C TYR A 151 4.86 2.41 -5.43
N MET A 152 5.53 2.02 -4.34
CA MET A 152 5.10 2.36 -2.98
C MET A 152 5.01 3.88 -2.76
N ASN A 153 5.93 4.64 -3.33
CA ASN A 153 5.90 6.11 -3.27
C ASN A 153 4.71 6.69 -4.06
N ARG A 154 4.47 6.25 -5.30
CA ARG A 154 3.34 6.72 -6.13
C ARG A 154 1.98 6.33 -5.56
N LEU A 155 1.87 5.18 -4.89
CA LEU A 155 0.61 4.68 -4.34
C LEU A 155 -0.03 5.65 -3.35
N SER A 156 0.75 6.24 -2.45
CA SER A 156 0.20 7.22 -1.50
C SER A 156 -0.29 8.50 -2.18
N SER A 157 0.34 8.90 -3.29
CA SER A 157 -0.09 10.04 -4.11
C SER A 157 -1.41 9.74 -4.83
N LEU A 158 -1.54 8.56 -5.43
CA LEU A 158 -2.79 8.13 -6.06
C LEU A 158 -3.94 8.12 -5.05
N LEU A 159 -3.75 7.52 -3.87
CA LEU A 159 -4.81 7.47 -2.85
C LEU A 159 -5.23 8.87 -2.38
N TYR A 160 -4.30 9.82 -2.32
CA TYR A 160 -4.64 11.21 -2.04
C TYR A 160 -5.45 11.84 -3.17
N GLN A 161 -5.04 11.63 -4.42
CA GLN A 161 -5.72 12.14 -5.60
C GLN A 161 -7.17 11.61 -5.67
N VAL A 162 -7.35 10.30 -5.46
CA VAL A 162 -8.68 9.66 -5.41
C VAL A 162 -9.54 10.27 -4.28
N ALA A 163 -8.96 10.52 -3.10
CA ALA A 163 -9.69 11.12 -1.99
C ALA A 163 -10.14 12.55 -2.31
N VAL A 164 -9.26 13.39 -2.87
CA VAL A 164 -9.60 14.77 -3.28
C VAL A 164 -10.65 14.78 -4.39
N TRP A 165 -10.50 13.89 -5.38
CA TRP A 165 -11.47 13.73 -6.44
C TRP A 165 -12.86 13.34 -5.88
N ARG A 166 -12.89 12.38 -4.96
CA ARG A 166 -14.11 11.94 -4.29
C ARG A 166 -14.79 13.08 -3.53
N GLN A 167 -14.01 13.87 -2.77
CA GLN A 167 -14.50 15.02 -2.04
C GLN A 167 -15.19 16.05 -2.95
N LYS A 168 -14.57 16.37 -4.10
CA LYS A 168 -15.16 17.27 -5.10
C LYS A 168 -16.49 16.75 -5.65
N ARG A 169 -16.60 15.44 -5.91
CA ARG A 169 -17.82 14.79 -6.39
C ARG A 169 -18.95 14.77 -5.36
N GLU A 170 -18.62 14.69 -4.09
CA GLU A 170 -19.59 14.80 -3.00
C GLU A 170 -20.08 16.24 -2.80
N ARG A 171 -19.58 17.20 -3.58
CA ARG A 171 -19.87 18.65 -3.43
C ARG A 171 -19.62 19.16 -2.01
N ARG A 172 -18.76 18.48 -1.24
CA ARG A 172 -18.36 18.89 0.09
C ARG A 172 -17.26 19.93 -0.01
N LYS A 173 -17.46 21.06 0.67
CA LYS A 173 -16.40 22.05 0.81
C LYS A 173 -15.21 21.39 1.52
N ALA A 174 -14.02 21.56 0.97
CA ALA A 174 -12.80 21.15 1.65
C ALA A 174 -12.67 21.92 2.97
N GLU A 175 -12.35 21.22 4.04
CA GLU A 175 -12.05 21.83 5.31
C GLU A 175 -10.53 21.83 5.50
N HIS A 176 -10.02 23.00 5.83
CA HIS A 176 -8.58 23.23 5.99
C HIS A 176 -8.23 23.37 7.47
N PRO A 177 -7.00 22.99 7.88
CA PRO A 177 -6.56 23.26 9.24
C PRO A 177 -6.62 24.74 9.54
N SER A 178 -7.22 25.11 10.67
CA SER A 178 -7.09 26.46 11.19
C SER A 178 -5.82 26.51 12.06
N TYR A 179 -4.82 27.21 11.60
CA TYR A 179 -3.58 27.48 12.37
C TYR A 179 -3.76 28.70 13.29
N ARG A 180 -4.99 28.91 13.79
CA ARG A 180 -5.24 30.00 14.75
C ARG A 180 -4.67 29.58 16.11
N GLU A 181 -3.75 30.38 16.61
CA GLU A 181 -3.34 30.40 18.02
C GLU A 181 -4.52 30.79 18.93
#